data_8f4d08f46d9476345ebed668b2701316
#
_entry.id   8f4d08f46d9476345ebed668b2701316
#
_cell.length_a   1.000
_cell.length_b   1.000
_cell.length_c   1.000
_cell.angle_alpha   90.00
_cell.angle_beta   90.00
_cell.angle_gamma   90.00
#
_symmetry.space_group_name_H-M   'P 1'
#
loop_
_entity.id
_entity.type
_entity.pdbx_description
1 polymer ?
#
loop_
_entity_poly.entity_id
_entity_poly.type
_entity_poly.pdbx_seq_one_letter_code
_entity_poly.pdbx_strand_id
1 'polypeptide(L)'
;MEIEGKVFFPIRGVLSALFIGAGILLILLYILYQARFLTEGPVITLQNEPPTTTSSSTLTVTGNAQNIVSLSINGRTIYTTDEGVFSETLTLPLGYTIVTIEGVDRYGKRARIERSIVYTPF
;
A
#
# COMPACT_ATOMS: atom_id res chain seq x y z
N MET A 1 -43.42 -47.19 -19.71
CA MET A 1 -42.37 -46.88 -18.99
C MET A 1 -41.77 -45.56 -19.30
N GLU A 2 -41.60 -44.71 -18.39
CA GLU A 2 -41.04 -43.51 -18.63
C GLU A 2 -39.96 -43.25 -17.77
N ILE A 3 -38.87 -42.97 -18.30
CA ILE A 3 -37.75 -42.64 -17.56
C ILE A 3 -37.43 -41.25 -17.71
N GLU A 4 -37.95 -40.66 -18.72
CA GLU A 4 -37.48 -39.38 -19.05
C GLU A 4 -37.74 -38.39 -17.96
N GLY A 5 -38.76 -38.50 -17.25
CA GLY A 5 -39.06 -37.57 -16.20
C GLY A 5 -38.06 -37.56 -15.09
N LYS A 6 -37.28 -38.62 -15.00
CA LYS A 6 -36.39 -38.71 -13.86
C LYS A 6 -35.12 -37.98 -14.03
N VAL A 7 -34.77 -37.64 -15.23
CA VAL A 7 -33.53 -36.93 -15.45
C VAL A 7 -33.71 -35.45 -15.59
N PHE A 8 -34.91 -34.97 -15.50
CA PHE A 8 -35.17 -33.54 -15.64
C PHE A 8 -35.17 -32.85 -14.30
N PHE A 9 -34.43 -31.78 -14.24
CA PHE A 9 -34.55 -30.87 -13.11
C PHE A 9 -35.61 -29.84 -13.45
N PRO A 10 -36.39 -29.37 -12.47
CA PRO A 10 -37.32 -28.29 -12.71
C PRO A 10 -36.56 -27.05 -13.15
N ILE A 11 -37.09 -26.40 -14.19
CA ILE A 11 -36.44 -25.18 -14.67
C ILE A 11 -36.31 -24.14 -13.56
N ARG A 12 -37.34 -24.02 -12.71
CA ARG A 12 -37.29 -23.10 -11.59
C ARG A 12 -36.16 -23.42 -10.63
N GLY A 13 -35.95 -24.71 -10.36
CA GLY A 13 -34.85 -25.12 -9.50
C GLY A 13 -33.48 -24.85 -10.12
N VAL A 14 -33.35 -25.09 -11.41
CA VAL A 14 -32.12 -24.83 -12.12
C VAL A 14 -31.85 -23.33 -12.17
N LEU A 15 -32.84 -22.51 -12.47
CA LEU A 15 -32.69 -21.07 -12.48
C LEU A 15 -32.35 -20.54 -11.10
N SER A 16 -32.98 -21.05 -10.05
CA SER A 16 -32.69 -20.65 -8.69
C SER A 16 -31.23 -20.98 -8.33
N ALA A 17 -30.80 -22.20 -8.70
CA ALA A 17 -29.42 -22.60 -8.44
C ALA A 17 -28.43 -21.71 -9.17
N LEU A 18 -28.73 -21.34 -10.42
CA LEU A 18 -27.88 -20.44 -11.19
C LEU A 18 -27.83 -19.05 -10.57
N PHE A 19 -28.99 -18.54 -10.11
CA PHE A 19 -29.02 -17.24 -9.46
C PHE A 19 -28.22 -17.23 -8.16
N ILE A 20 -28.38 -18.26 -7.36
CA ILE A 20 -27.65 -18.38 -6.09
C ILE A 20 -26.17 -18.51 -6.36
N GLY A 21 -25.79 -19.34 -7.32
CA GLY A 21 -24.39 -19.51 -7.69
C GLY A 21 -23.75 -18.21 -8.22
N ALA A 22 -24.49 -17.49 -9.07
CA ALA A 22 -24.03 -16.20 -9.57
C ALA A 22 -23.87 -15.18 -8.45
N GLY A 23 -24.82 -15.15 -7.51
CA GLY A 23 -24.75 -14.27 -6.36
C GLY A 23 -23.53 -14.55 -5.49
N ILE A 24 -23.29 -15.82 -5.21
CA ILE A 24 -22.12 -16.24 -4.42
C ILE A 24 -20.83 -15.85 -5.15
N LEU A 25 -20.80 -16.08 -6.46
CA LEU A 25 -19.61 -15.72 -7.26
C LEU A 25 -19.35 -14.22 -7.22
N LEU A 26 -20.38 -13.40 -7.34
CA LEU A 26 -20.24 -11.95 -7.26
C LEU A 26 -19.74 -11.51 -5.90
N ILE A 27 -20.24 -12.12 -4.83
CA ILE A 27 -19.78 -11.82 -3.48
C ILE A 27 -18.32 -12.19 -3.31
N LEU A 28 -17.90 -13.35 -3.81
CA LEU A 28 -16.51 -13.78 -3.74
C LEU A 28 -15.60 -12.86 -4.53
N LEU A 29 -16.03 -12.46 -5.72
CA LEU A 29 -15.25 -11.52 -6.52
C LEU A 29 -15.13 -10.15 -5.83
N TYR A 30 -16.20 -9.72 -5.18
CA TYR A 30 -16.17 -8.46 -4.44
C TYR A 30 -15.21 -8.56 -3.24
N ILE A 31 -15.25 -9.68 -2.52
CA ILE A 31 -14.35 -9.89 -1.38
C ILE A 31 -12.89 -9.90 -1.85
N LEU A 32 -12.59 -10.59 -2.95
CA LEU A 32 -11.25 -10.60 -3.50
C LEU A 32 -10.79 -9.21 -3.95
N TYR A 33 -11.69 -8.45 -4.54
CA TYR A 33 -11.40 -7.09 -4.97
C TYR A 33 -11.07 -6.19 -3.77
N GLN A 34 -11.86 -6.31 -2.70
CA GLN A 34 -11.61 -5.53 -1.48
C GLN A 34 -10.35 -6.00 -0.75
N ALA A 35 -10.10 -7.30 -0.77
CA ALA A 35 -8.95 -7.87 -0.07
C ALA A 35 -7.62 -7.42 -0.67
N ARG A 36 -7.59 -7.00 -1.92
CA ARG A 36 -6.35 -6.49 -2.52
C ARG A 36 -5.79 -5.30 -1.75
N PHE A 37 -6.65 -4.46 -1.18
CA PHE A 37 -6.21 -3.33 -0.37
C PHE A 37 -5.59 -3.77 0.95
N LEU A 38 -6.00 -4.93 1.44
CA LEU A 38 -5.40 -5.52 2.62
C LEU A 38 -4.02 -6.10 2.34
N THR A 39 -3.83 -6.65 1.13
CA THR A 39 -2.58 -7.29 0.77
C THR A 39 -1.55 -6.33 0.20
N GLU A 40 -1.98 -5.24 -0.41
CA GLU A 40 -1.07 -4.28 -1.03
C GLU A 40 -0.25 -3.52 0.00
N GLY A 41 -0.86 -3.13 1.12
CA GLY A 41 -0.20 -2.34 2.13
C GLY A 41 0.15 -0.93 1.67
N PRO A 42 0.92 -0.18 2.46
CA PRO A 42 1.34 1.16 2.08
C PRO A 42 2.39 1.10 0.97
N VAL A 43 2.34 2.08 0.07
CA VAL A 43 3.33 2.19 -1.02
C VAL A 43 3.99 3.55 -0.88
N ILE A 44 5.31 3.54 -0.70
CA ILE A 44 6.11 4.77 -0.60
C ILE A 44 7.11 4.76 -1.74
N THR A 45 7.11 5.82 -2.54
CA THR A 45 8.03 6.00 -3.65
C THR A 45 8.80 7.28 -3.45
N LEU A 46 10.11 7.21 -3.51
CA LEU A 46 10.94 8.41 -3.44
C LEU A 46 11.04 9.03 -4.84
N GLN A 47 10.81 10.33 -4.90
CA GLN A 47 10.88 11.04 -6.17
C GLN A 47 12.34 11.20 -6.63
N ASN A 48 13.22 11.51 -5.67
CA ASN A 48 14.65 11.59 -5.93
C ASN A 48 15.36 10.73 -4.90
N GLU A 49 16.22 9.83 -5.35
CA GLU A 49 17.02 9.03 -4.43
C GLU A 49 18.02 9.94 -3.73
N PRO A 50 18.14 9.88 -2.39
CA PRO A 50 19.13 10.66 -1.68
C PRO A 50 20.53 10.20 -2.06
N PRO A 51 21.51 11.13 -2.09
CA PRO A 51 22.89 10.72 -2.32
C PRO A 51 23.42 9.92 -1.14
N THR A 52 24.34 9.01 -1.42
CA THR A 52 24.99 8.24 -0.36
C THR A 52 25.99 9.08 0.43
N THR A 53 26.53 10.13 -0.19
CA THR A 53 27.47 11.05 0.42
C THR A 53 27.08 12.47 0.04
N THR A 54 27.11 13.37 0.99
CA THR A 54 26.75 14.77 0.74
C THR A 54 27.68 15.69 1.53
N SER A 55 27.91 16.87 0.99
CA SER A 55 28.62 17.93 1.70
C SER A 55 27.66 18.96 2.31
N SER A 56 26.37 18.77 2.13
CA SER A 56 25.33 19.64 2.68
C SER A 56 24.78 19.07 3.96
N SER A 57 24.63 19.92 4.97
CA SER A 57 24.06 19.51 6.27
C SER A 57 22.55 19.34 6.23
N THR A 58 21.90 19.73 5.15
CA THR A 58 20.46 19.58 5.00
C THR A 58 20.14 18.64 3.84
N LEU A 59 19.12 17.86 4.01
CA LEU A 59 18.65 16.93 2.99
C LEU A 59 17.13 17.07 2.88
N THR A 60 16.65 17.31 1.67
CA THR A 60 15.22 17.34 1.42
C THR A 60 14.80 16.01 0.79
N VAL A 61 13.88 15.32 1.47
CA VAL A 61 13.33 14.06 1.00
C VAL A 61 11.95 14.34 0.45
N THR A 62 11.74 14.02 -0.81
CA THR A 62 10.46 14.22 -1.49
C THR A 62 10.02 12.90 -2.10
N GLY A 63 8.74 12.61 -1.97
CA GLY A 63 8.21 11.38 -2.52
C GLY A 63 6.71 11.37 -2.53
N ASN A 64 6.18 10.19 -2.80
CA ASN A 64 4.76 9.94 -2.86
C ASN A 64 4.43 8.74 -1.99
N ALA A 65 3.40 8.88 -1.16
CA ALA A 65 2.94 7.80 -0.29
C ALA A 65 1.47 7.55 -0.56
N GLN A 66 1.15 6.31 -0.90
CA GLN A 66 -0.22 5.88 -1.20
C GLN A 66 -0.68 4.86 -0.19
N ASN A 67 -1.99 4.82 0.05
CA ASN A 67 -2.62 3.85 0.94
C ASN A 67 -2.02 3.91 2.35
N ILE A 68 -1.89 5.12 2.89
CA ILE A 68 -1.36 5.33 4.24
C ILE A 68 -2.34 6.15 5.07
N VAL A 69 -2.28 5.96 6.39
CA VAL A 69 -2.96 6.83 7.35
C VAL A 69 -1.96 7.62 8.18
N SER A 70 -0.71 7.18 8.24
CA SER A 70 0.35 7.94 8.90
C SER A 70 1.67 7.73 8.17
N LEU A 71 2.50 8.74 8.20
CA LEU A 71 3.83 8.72 7.57
C LEU A 71 4.79 9.39 8.54
N SER A 72 5.96 8.79 8.70
CA SER A 72 6.99 9.35 9.57
C SER A 72 8.35 9.25 8.92
N ILE A 73 9.22 10.18 9.25
CA ILE A 73 10.64 10.15 8.89
C ILE A 73 11.43 10.26 10.18
N ASN A 74 12.26 9.27 10.45
CA ASN A 74 13.08 9.16 11.66
C ASN A 74 12.25 9.30 12.94
N GLY A 75 11.05 8.70 12.93
CA GLY A 75 10.14 8.73 14.07
C GLY A 75 9.31 10.00 14.20
N ARG A 76 9.51 10.97 13.33
CA ARG A 76 8.76 12.21 13.35
C ARG A 76 7.62 12.15 12.34
N THR A 77 6.40 12.39 12.79
CA THR A 77 5.23 12.36 11.93
C THR A 77 5.27 13.52 10.93
N ILE A 78 5.05 13.21 9.67
CA ILE A 78 4.96 14.20 8.60
C ILE A 78 3.61 14.04 7.89
N TYR A 79 3.26 15.05 7.09
CA TYR A 79 1.97 15.08 6.43
C TYR A 79 2.15 15.07 4.92
N THR A 80 1.19 14.48 4.22
CA THR A 80 1.16 14.45 2.77
C THR A 80 0.08 15.39 2.25
N THR A 81 0.20 15.76 0.98
CA THR A 81 -0.88 16.44 0.29
C THR A 81 -2.00 15.45 -0.02
N ASP A 82 -3.13 15.94 -0.54
CA ASP A 82 -4.26 15.08 -0.92
C ASP A 82 -3.83 14.07 -1.99
N GLU A 83 -2.87 14.42 -2.83
CA GLU A 83 -2.35 13.51 -3.85
C GLU A 83 -1.31 12.54 -3.31
N GLY A 84 -0.96 12.63 -2.03
CA GLY A 84 0.00 11.75 -1.40
C GLY A 84 1.45 12.21 -1.49
N VAL A 85 1.70 13.43 -1.94
CA VAL A 85 3.06 13.96 -2.05
C VAL A 85 3.52 14.45 -0.68
N PHE A 86 4.75 14.10 -0.32
CA PHE A 86 5.36 14.60 0.91
C PHE A 86 6.74 15.19 0.59
N SER A 87 7.13 16.15 1.40
CA SER A 87 8.46 16.76 1.33
C SER A 87 8.88 17.15 2.74
N GLU A 88 10.06 16.74 3.13
CA GLU A 88 10.59 17.04 4.45
C GLU A 88 12.08 17.35 4.35
N THR A 89 12.51 18.40 5.02
CA THR A 89 13.92 18.79 5.08
C THR A 89 14.49 18.31 6.41
N LEU A 90 15.58 17.55 6.32
CA LEU A 90 16.25 16.96 7.48
C LEU A 90 17.59 17.64 7.66
N THR A 91 17.99 17.79 8.92
CA THR A 91 19.35 18.22 9.28
C THR A 91 20.17 16.97 9.56
N LEU A 92 21.27 16.83 8.85
CA LEU A 92 22.12 15.65 8.97
C LEU A 92 23.22 15.89 10.01
N PRO A 93 23.44 14.91 10.91
CA PRO A 93 24.60 14.96 11.76
C PRO A 93 25.88 14.68 10.95
N LEU A 94 27.00 15.12 11.45
CA LEU A 94 28.28 14.83 10.81
C LEU A 94 28.52 13.32 10.83
N GLY A 95 28.92 12.79 9.69
CA GLY A 95 29.22 11.37 9.56
C GLY A 95 28.06 10.56 9.04
N TYR A 96 27.99 9.34 9.46
CA TYR A 96 27.04 8.35 8.96
C TYR A 96 25.68 8.47 9.65
N THR A 97 24.62 8.46 8.87
CA THR A 97 23.27 8.43 9.41
C THR A 97 22.36 7.58 8.53
N ILE A 98 21.29 7.07 9.12
CA ILE A 98 20.28 6.32 8.40
C ILE A 98 19.00 7.14 8.45
N VAL A 99 18.42 7.40 7.27
CA VAL A 99 17.13 8.04 7.16
C VAL A 99 16.10 6.94 6.95
N THR A 100 15.14 6.87 7.85
CA THR A 100 14.08 5.86 7.84
C THR A 100 12.74 6.52 7.56
N ILE A 101 12.07 6.08 6.50
CA ILE A 101 10.74 6.54 6.14
C ILE A 101 9.79 5.39 6.37
N GLU A 102 8.75 5.60 7.17
CA GLU A 102 7.80 4.55 7.50
C GLU A 102 6.38 5.04 7.30
N GLY A 103 5.60 4.26 6.56
CA GLY A 103 4.18 4.50 6.36
C GLY A 103 3.35 3.37 6.93
N VAL A 104 2.19 3.69 7.47
CA VAL A 104 1.27 2.73 8.05
C VAL A 104 -0.08 2.90 7.38
N ASP A 105 -0.70 1.79 6.94
CA ASP A 105 -2.02 1.83 6.36
C ASP A 105 -3.10 1.70 7.44
N ARG A 106 -4.38 1.76 7.00
CA ARG A 106 -5.49 1.69 7.94
C ARG A 106 -5.63 0.32 8.61
N TYR A 107 -4.97 -0.69 8.08
CA TYR A 107 -5.02 -2.05 8.60
C TYR A 107 -3.79 -2.39 9.45
N GLY A 108 -2.92 -1.42 9.70
CA GLY A 108 -1.73 -1.63 10.52
C GLY A 108 -0.54 -2.17 9.78
N LYS A 109 -0.61 -2.34 8.46
CA LYS A 109 0.54 -2.75 7.68
C LYS A 109 1.52 -1.60 7.54
N ARG A 110 2.80 -1.93 7.51
CA ARG A 110 3.87 -0.95 7.47
C ARG A 110 4.73 -1.14 6.24
N ALA A 111 5.15 -0.02 5.66
CA ALA A 111 6.18 0.00 4.64
C ALA A 111 7.32 0.86 5.16
N ARG A 112 8.54 0.40 4.96
CA ARG A 112 9.71 1.06 5.50
C ARG A 112 10.78 1.16 4.43
N ILE A 113 11.34 2.37 4.30
CA ILE A 113 12.45 2.63 3.41
C ILE A 113 13.59 3.19 4.24
N GLU A 114 14.77 2.61 4.10
CA GLU A 114 15.96 3.09 4.78
C GLU A 114 17.01 3.52 3.76
N ARG A 115 17.65 4.64 4.02
CA ARG A 115 18.74 5.15 3.19
C ARG A 115 19.90 5.57 4.08
N SER A 116 21.07 5.08 3.77
CA SER A 116 22.29 5.43 4.49
C SER A 116 22.96 6.61 3.81
N ILE A 117 23.31 7.63 4.58
CA ILE A 117 23.89 8.86 4.06
C ILE A 117 25.09 9.23 4.93
N VAL A 118 26.17 9.62 4.28
CA VAL A 118 27.35 10.14 4.96
C VAL A 118 27.46 11.61 4.68
N TYR A 119 27.45 12.43 5.72
CA TYR A 119 27.65 13.87 5.62
C TYR A 119 29.11 14.19 5.94
N THR A 120 29.80 14.68 4.95
CA THR A 120 31.18 15.19 5.10
C THR A 120 31.24 16.57 4.48
N PRO A 121 31.55 17.61 5.27
CA PRO A 121 31.56 19.00 4.77
C PRO A 121 32.75 19.34 3.90
N PHE A 122 33.61 18.41 3.62
CA PHE A 122 34.81 18.63 2.81
C PHE A 122 34.64 18.16 1.37
#